data_82ee0a51fee09233023c10c4c53f44d4
#
_entry.id   82ee0a51fee09233023c10c4c53f44d4
#
_cell.length_a   1.000
_cell.length_b   1.000
_cell.length_c   1.000
_cell.angle_alpha   90.00
_cell.angle_beta   90.00
_cell.angle_gamma   90.00
#
_symmetry.space_group_name_H-M   'P 1'
#
loop_
_entity.id
_entity.type
_entity.pdbx_description
1 polymer ?
#
loop_
_entity_poly.entity_id
_entity_poly.type
_entity_poly.pdbx_seq_one_letter_code
_entity_poly.pdbx_strand_id
1 'polypeptide(L)'
;MDKNISFTLKVWRQAGPKAKGAFETYQMKDIPGDTSFLEMLDILNEQLISERKEPVVFDHDCREGICGMCSLYINGHPHGPATGATTCQIYMRRFNDGDTITVEPWRSAGFPVIKDLMVDRTAYDKIMQAGGYVSVRTGAPQDANAILIPKPIADEAMDAASCIGCGACVAACKNGSATVSYTHLRAHETTLHLV
;
A
#
# COMPACT_ATOMS: atom_id res chain seq x y z
N MET A 1 -18.70 21.66 -1.55
CA MET A 1 -19.14 20.31 -1.99
C MET A 1 -18.09 19.83 -2.97
N ASP A 2 -17.47 18.71 -2.71
CA ASP A 2 -16.47 18.15 -3.62
C ASP A 2 -17.16 17.73 -4.91
N LYS A 3 -16.53 18.05 -6.05
CA LYS A 3 -17.10 17.81 -7.37
C LYS A 3 -17.05 16.30 -7.67
N ASN A 4 -18.14 15.74 -8.17
CA ASN A 4 -18.12 14.40 -8.73
C ASN A 4 -17.24 14.36 -9.98
N ILE A 5 -16.53 13.25 -10.18
CA ILE A 5 -15.64 13.04 -11.32
C ILE A 5 -16.01 11.77 -12.08
N SER A 6 -15.77 11.79 -13.38
CA SER A 6 -15.86 10.62 -14.26
C SER A 6 -14.51 10.39 -14.91
N PHE A 7 -14.06 9.15 -14.98
CA PHE A 7 -12.71 8.83 -15.42
C PHE A 7 -12.63 7.41 -15.98
N THR A 8 -11.52 7.12 -16.65
CA THR A 8 -11.20 5.78 -17.14
C THR A 8 -10.32 5.08 -16.13
N LEU A 9 -10.77 3.93 -15.59
CA LEU A 9 -10.01 3.10 -14.68
C LEU A 9 -9.46 1.88 -15.41
N LYS A 10 -8.13 1.69 -15.38
CA LYS A 10 -7.45 0.50 -15.88
C LYS A 10 -6.99 -0.35 -14.71
N VAL A 11 -7.59 -1.51 -14.55
CA VAL A 11 -7.31 -2.44 -13.45
C VAL A 11 -6.54 -3.63 -13.98
N TRP A 12 -5.45 -4.00 -13.30
CA TRP A 12 -4.77 -5.25 -13.59
C TRP A 12 -5.65 -6.43 -13.17
N ARG A 13 -5.90 -7.33 -14.12
CA ARG A 13 -6.65 -8.57 -13.90
C ARG A 13 -5.75 -9.76 -14.16
N GLN A 14 -5.73 -10.69 -13.21
CA GLN A 14 -4.92 -11.91 -13.30
C GLN A 14 -5.61 -13.03 -12.54
N ALA A 15 -6.01 -14.08 -13.22
CA ALA A 15 -6.81 -15.17 -12.66
C ALA A 15 -6.08 -16.00 -11.59
N GLY A 16 -4.74 -15.93 -11.54
CA GLY A 16 -3.97 -16.69 -10.56
C GLY A 16 -2.46 -16.51 -10.76
N PRO A 17 -1.63 -17.09 -9.87
CA PRO A 17 -0.18 -16.84 -9.84
C PRO A 17 0.57 -17.19 -11.14
N LYS A 18 0.09 -18.18 -11.87
CA LYS A 18 0.69 -18.63 -13.14
C LYS A 18 -0.02 -18.10 -14.39
N ALA A 19 -1.13 -17.40 -14.21
CA ALA A 19 -1.89 -16.83 -15.32
C ALA A 19 -1.21 -15.57 -15.84
N LYS A 20 -1.32 -15.32 -17.14
CA LYS A 20 -0.89 -14.05 -17.72
C LYS A 20 -1.91 -12.97 -17.34
N GLY A 21 -1.44 -11.90 -16.68
CA GLY A 21 -2.27 -10.75 -16.37
C GLY A 21 -2.34 -9.75 -17.53
N ALA A 22 -3.38 -8.93 -17.51
CA ALA A 22 -3.60 -7.83 -18.44
C ALA A 22 -4.42 -6.73 -17.78
N PHE A 23 -4.35 -5.51 -18.33
CA PHE A 23 -5.25 -4.43 -17.93
C PHE A 23 -6.63 -4.59 -18.56
N GLU A 24 -7.66 -4.51 -17.75
CA GLU A 24 -9.02 -4.29 -18.17
C GLU A 24 -9.43 -2.84 -17.93
N THR A 25 -10.26 -2.29 -18.81
CA THR A 25 -10.66 -0.89 -18.78
C THR A 25 -12.12 -0.76 -18.39
N TYR A 26 -12.38 0.10 -17.40
CA TYR A 26 -13.71 0.40 -16.89
C TYR A 26 -13.98 1.91 -16.97
N GLN A 27 -15.23 2.28 -17.21
CA GLN A 27 -15.67 3.68 -17.20
C GLN A 27 -16.39 3.97 -15.89
N MET A 28 -15.74 4.73 -15.03
CA MET A 28 -16.32 5.20 -13.77
C MET A 28 -17.02 6.53 -14.00
N LYS A 29 -18.28 6.63 -13.58
CA LYS A 29 -19.09 7.82 -13.83
C LYS A 29 -19.61 8.37 -12.51
N ASP A 30 -19.56 9.68 -12.39
CA ASP A 30 -20.20 10.45 -11.32
C ASP A 30 -19.76 10.02 -9.91
N ILE A 31 -18.47 9.71 -9.73
CA ILE A 31 -17.90 9.30 -8.45
C ILE A 31 -17.68 10.53 -7.57
N PRO A 32 -18.24 10.57 -6.36
CA PRO A 32 -18.03 11.70 -5.43
C PRO A 32 -16.56 11.88 -5.08
N GLY A 33 -16.11 13.14 -5.01
CA GLY A 33 -14.70 13.45 -4.73
C GLY A 33 -14.22 13.03 -3.32
N ASP A 34 -15.11 12.90 -2.37
CA ASP A 34 -14.82 12.45 -1.00
C ASP A 34 -14.89 10.92 -0.81
N THR A 35 -15.22 10.18 -1.87
CA THR A 35 -15.07 8.72 -1.91
C THR A 35 -13.59 8.34 -1.83
N SER A 36 -13.23 7.39 -0.98
CA SER A 36 -11.87 6.83 -0.94
C SER A 36 -11.60 5.93 -2.17
N PHE A 37 -10.33 5.70 -2.47
CA PHE A 37 -9.95 4.82 -3.58
C PHE A 37 -10.46 3.38 -3.41
N LEU A 38 -10.51 2.87 -2.18
CA LEU A 38 -11.07 1.54 -1.91
C LEU A 38 -12.59 1.50 -2.09
N GLU A 39 -13.31 2.53 -1.63
CA GLU A 39 -14.76 2.63 -1.86
C GLU A 39 -15.07 2.76 -3.36
N MET A 40 -14.23 3.44 -4.13
CA MET A 40 -14.37 3.48 -5.59
C MET A 40 -14.20 2.08 -6.21
N LEU A 41 -13.28 1.25 -5.69
CA LEU A 41 -13.16 -0.15 -6.11
C LEU A 41 -14.37 -0.99 -5.67
N ASP A 42 -14.95 -0.71 -4.50
CA ASP A 42 -16.20 -1.35 -4.07
C ASP A 42 -17.36 -1.00 -5.04
N ILE A 43 -17.48 0.28 -5.44
CA ILE A 43 -18.48 0.72 -6.44
C ILE A 43 -18.28 -0.02 -7.77
N LEU A 44 -17.03 -0.17 -8.23
CA LEU A 44 -16.74 -0.96 -9.43
C LEU A 44 -17.20 -2.41 -9.25
N ASN A 45 -16.92 -3.02 -8.10
CA ASN A 45 -17.29 -4.40 -7.83
C ASN A 45 -18.81 -4.59 -7.78
N GLU A 46 -19.56 -3.65 -7.20
CA GLU A 46 -21.03 -3.64 -7.24
C GLU A 46 -21.55 -3.60 -8.68
N GLN A 47 -20.96 -2.78 -9.55
CA GLN A 47 -21.31 -2.74 -10.96
C GLN A 47 -21.03 -4.08 -11.65
N LEU A 48 -19.84 -4.66 -11.43
CA LEU A 48 -19.46 -5.95 -12.02
C LEU A 48 -20.40 -7.08 -11.57
N ILE A 49 -20.73 -7.14 -10.29
CA ILE A 49 -21.67 -8.14 -9.74
C ILE A 49 -23.05 -7.97 -10.37
N SER A 50 -23.55 -6.74 -10.49
CA SER A 50 -24.83 -6.48 -11.13
C SER A 50 -24.88 -6.92 -12.60
N GLU A 51 -23.73 -6.83 -13.29
CA GLU A 51 -23.53 -7.30 -14.66
C GLU A 51 -23.22 -8.80 -14.75
N ARG A 52 -23.21 -9.54 -13.63
CA ARG A 52 -22.80 -10.95 -13.51
C ARG A 52 -21.37 -11.21 -14.00
N LYS A 53 -20.51 -10.23 -13.84
CA LYS A 53 -19.07 -10.32 -14.10
C LYS A 53 -18.31 -10.59 -12.80
N GLU A 54 -17.12 -11.15 -12.95
CA GLU A 54 -16.28 -11.43 -11.79
C GLU A 54 -15.75 -10.14 -11.18
N PRO A 55 -15.93 -9.91 -9.85
CA PRO A 55 -15.42 -8.73 -9.18
C PRO A 55 -13.88 -8.73 -9.15
N VAL A 56 -13.30 -7.56 -8.98
CA VAL A 56 -11.86 -7.37 -8.78
C VAL A 56 -11.50 -7.82 -7.38
N VAL A 57 -10.48 -8.66 -7.27
CA VAL A 57 -9.95 -9.09 -5.97
C VAL A 57 -8.85 -8.15 -5.52
N PHE A 58 -8.99 -7.58 -4.33
CA PHE A 58 -8.00 -6.71 -3.69
C PHE A 58 -8.04 -6.85 -2.17
N ASP A 59 -6.90 -6.57 -1.52
CA ASP A 59 -6.79 -6.61 -0.08
C ASP A 59 -7.16 -5.28 0.56
N HIS A 60 -7.86 -5.37 1.68
CA HIS A 60 -8.15 -4.25 2.58
C HIS A 60 -8.49 -4.80 3.97
N ASP A 61 -8.30 -3.96 5.01
CA ASP A 61 -8.68 -4.31 6.37
C ASP A 61 -9.16 -3.06 7.12
N CYS A 62 -8.29 -2.33 7.81
CA CYS A 62 -8.66 -1.24 8.70
C CYS A 62 -9.40 -0.07 8.03
N ARG A 63 -9.09 0.24 6.77
CA ARG A 63 -9.55 1.43 6.02
C ARG A 63 -9.22 2.77 6.73
N GLU A 64 -8.30 2.77 7.69
CA GLU A 64 -7.89 3.91 8.51
C GLU A 64 -6.40 4.27 8.37
N GLY A 65 -5.70 3.65 7.42
CA GLY A 65 -4.31 3.97 7.12
C GLY A 65 -3.28 3.40 8.10
N ILE A 66 -3.62 2.37 8.88
CA ILE A 66 -2.76 1.85 9.95
C ILE A 66 -2.32 0.39 9.78
N CYS A 67 -3.02 -0.42 8.98
CA CYS A 67 -2.74 -1.86 8.90
C CYS A 67 -1.77 -2.25 7.78
N GLY A 68 -1.59 -1.40 6.76
CA GLY A 68 -0.69 -1.67 5.63
C GLY A 68 -1.19 -2.71 4.61
N MET A 69 -2.48 -3.14 4.67
CA MET A 69 -3.00 -4.21 3.80
C MET A 69 -3.46 -3.73 2.43
N CYS A 70 -3.90 -2.48 2.28
CA CYS A 70 -4.40 -1.92 1.02
C CYS A 70 -3.27 -1.52 0.04
N SER A 71 -2.39 -2.46 -0.25
CA SER A 71 -1.13 -2.25 -0.96
C SER A 71 -1.33 -2.30 -2.47
N LEU A 72 -1.50 -1.15 -3.11
CA LEU A 72 -1.71 -1.02 -4.55
C LEU A 72 -0.73 -0.02 -5.19
N TYR A 73 -0.38 -0.28 -6.45
CA TYR A 73 0.24 0.71 -7.32
C TYR A 73 -0.84 1.50 -8.04
N ILE A 74 -0.84 2.79 -7.87
CA ILE A 74 -1.76 3.70 -8.55
C ILE A 74 -0.94 4.65 -9.40
N ASN A 75 -1.18 4.66 -10.70
CA ASN A 75 -0.41 5.45 -11.68
C ASN A 75 1.11 5.26 -11.55
N GLY A 76 1.56 4.03 -11.26
CA GLY A 76 2.98 3.69 -11.12
C GLY A 76 3.62 4.09 -9.79
N HIS A 77 2.84 4.55 -8.81
CA HIS A 77 3.31 4.93 -7.48
C HIS A 77 2.72 4.02 -6.41
N PRO A 78 3.53 3.51 -5.45
CA PRO A 78 3.02 2.76 -4.32
C PRO A 78 2.06 3.62 -3.50
N HIS A 79 0.87 3.10 -3.22
CA HIS A 79 -0.24 3.82 -2.57
C HIS A 79 -0.77 5.07 -3.30
N GLY A 80 -0.28 5.38 -4.52
CA GLY A 80 -0.80 6.48 -5.32
C GLY A 80 -0.07 7.82 -5.12
N PRO A 81 -0.69 8.94 -5.54
CA PRO A 81 0.00 10.20 -5.73
C PRO A 81 0.32 10.97 -4.44
N ALA A 82 -0.25 10.58 -3.31
CA ALA A 82 -0.04 11.30 -2.04
C ALA A 82 1.11 10.71 -1.25
N THR A 83 2.12 11.52 -0.93
CA THR A 83 3.24 11.12 -0.09
C THR A 83 2.77 10.85 1.34
N GLY A 84 3.26 9.75 1.95
CA GLY A 84 2.94 9.39 3.33
C GLY A 84 1.49 8.96 3.57
N ALA A 85 0.75 8.60 2.51
CA ALA A 85 -0.60 8.10 2.60
C ALA A 85 -0.69 6.64 2.14
N THR A 86 -1.70 5.93 2.61
CA THR A 86 -2.06 4.59 2.13
C THR A 86 -3.20 4.67 1.13
N THR A 87 -3.41 3.61 0.35
CA THR A 87 -4.48 3.59 -0.67
C THR A 87 -5.86 3.89 -0.08
N CYS A 88 -6.17 3.39 1.11
CA CYS A 88 -7.44 3.67 1.79
C CYS A 88 -7.62 5.14 2.23
N GLN A 89 -6.55 5.93 2.22
CA GLN A 89 -6.58 7.36 2.55
C GLN A 89 -6.38 8.26 1.32
N ILE A 90 -6.39 7.67 0.13
CA ILE A 90 -6.45 8.42 -1.13
C ILE A 90 -7.92 8.64 -1.48
N TYR A 91 -8.30 9.89 -1.65
CA TYR A 91 -9.65 10.29 -2.01
C TYR A 91 -9.73 10.68 -3.48
N MET A 92 -10.90 10.46 -4.09
CA MET A 92 -11.08 10.66 -5.53
C MET A 92 -10.94 12.13 -5.96
N ARG A 93 -11.10 13.10 -5.06
CA ARG A 93 -10.78 14.53 -5.30
C ARG A 93 -9.31 14.82 -5.62
N ARG A 94 -8.41 13.83 -5.45
CA ARG A 94 -7.00 13.93 -5.85
C ARG A 94 -6.79 13.73 -7.35
N PHE A 95 -7.80 13.28 -8.05
CA PHE A 95 -7.80 13.03 -9.49
C PHE A 95 -8.73 14.03 -10.19
N ASN A 96 -8.54 14.19 -11.50
CA ASN A 96 -9.33 15.11 -12.29
C ASN A 96 -10.40 14.38 -13.10
N ASP A 97 -11.45 15.10 -13.45
CA ASP A 97 -12.46 14.62 -14.38
C ASP A 97 -11.80 14.33 -15.75
N GLY A 98 -12.10 13.17 -16.32
CA GLY A 98 -11.52 12.70 -17.57
C GLY A 98 -10.16 12.00 -17.46
N ASP A 99 -9.56 11.90 -16.27
CA ASP A 99 -8.30 11.21 -16.07
C ASP A 99 -8.34 9.73 -16.48
N THR A 100 -7.18 9.18 -16.80
CA THR A 100 -6.98 7.74 -16.88
C THR A 100 -6.16 7.28 -15.68
N ILE A 101 -6.75 6.49 -14.82
CA ILE A 101 -6.13 5.96 -13.60
C ILE A 101 -5.78 4.49 -13.82
N THR A 102 -4.53 4.12 -13.53
CA THR A 102 -4.08 2.72 -13.56
C THR A 102 -3.94 2.19 -12.15
N VAL A 103 -4.38 0.96 -11.89
CA VAL A 103 -4.18 0.26 -10.63
C VAL A 103 -3.65 -1.15 -10.86
N GLU A 104 -2.60 -1.49 -10.12
CA GLU A 104 -1.86 -2.74 -10.25
C GLU A 104 -1.49 -3.28 -8.86
N PRO A 105 -1.22 -4.59 -8.73
CA PRO A 105 -0.64 -5.14 -7.52
C PRO A 105 0.81 -4.67 -7.32
N TRP A 106 1.40 -4.92 -6.16
CA TRP A 106 2.84 -4.71 -5.95
C TRP A 106 3.67 -5.41 -7.03
N ARG A 107 4.54 -4.67 -7.72
CA ARG A 107 5.44 -5.18 -8.74
C ARG A 107 6.75 -5.69 -8.15
N SER A 108 6.68 -6.66 -7.28
CA SER A 108 7.87 -7.21 -6.65
C SER A 108 7.81 -8.72 -6.62
N ALA A 109 8.93 -9.39 -6.92
CA ALA A 109 9.01 -10.84 -6.82
C ALA A 109 8.75 -11.36 -5.40
N GLY A 110 8.91 -10.52 -4.37
CA GLY A 110 8.58 -10.85 -2.99
C GLY A 110 7.11 -10.76 -2.65
N PHE A 111 6.31 -10.22 -3.56
CA PHE A 111 4.87 -10.14 -3.44
C PHE A 111 4.22 -10.79 -4.67
N PRO A 112 4.33 -12.13 -4.84
CA PRO A 112 3.71 -12.79 -5.98
C PRO A 112 2.20 -12.60 -5.98
N VAL A 113 1.63 -12.39 -7.16
CA VAL A 113 0.20 -12.16 -7.31
C VAL A 113 -0.58 -13.44 -6.98
N ILE A 114 -1.54 -13.36 -6.08
CA ILE A 114 -2.51 -14.43 -5.82
C ILE A 114 -3.61 -14.36 -6.86
N LYS A 115 -4.26 -13.19 -6.98
CA LYS A 115 -5.30 -12.92 -7.98
C LYS A 115 -5.50 -11.42 -8.11
N ASP A 116 -5.65 -10.93 -9.31
CA ASP A 116 -5.87 -9.52 -9.64
C ASP A 116 -4.89 -8.58 -8.91
N LEU A 117 -5.36 -7.83 -7.93
CA LEU A 117 -4.59 -6.88 -7.15
C LEU A 117 -4.06 -7.44 -5.82
N MET A 118 -4.51 -8.65 -5.43
CA MET A 118 -4.08 -9.31 -4.20
C MET A 118 -2.73 -10.01 -4.38
N VAL A 119 -1.84 -9.84 -3.43
CA VAL A 119 -0.49 -10.43 -3.43
C VAL A 119 -0.23 -11.29 -2.20
N ASP A 120 0.64 -12.28 -2.34
CA ASP A 120 1.12 -13.10 -1.23
C ASP A 120 2.19 -12.33 -0.43
N ARG A 121 1.89 -12.02 0.81
CA ARG A 121 2.76 -11.32 1.75
C ARG A 121 3.53 -12.25 2.69
N THR A 122 3.35 -13.56 2.59
CA THR A 122 3.87 -14.55 3.55
C THR A 122 5.38 -14.41 3.78
N ALA A 123 6.16 -14.19 2.73
CA ALA A 123 7.61 -14.03 2.85
C ALA A 123 7.99 -12.74 3.62
N TYR A 124 7.28 -11.65 3.34
CA TYR A 124 7.46 -10.38 4.03
C TYR A 124 7.03 -10.46 5.50
N ASP A 125 5.89 -11.07 5.78
CA ASP A 125 5.35 -11.19 7.13
C ASP A 125 6.25 -12.08 8.03
N LYS A 126 6.90 -13.11 7.47
CA LYS A 126 7.91 -13.88 8.20
C LYS A 126 9.12 -13.04 8.61
N ILE A 127 9.54 -12.09 7.79
CA ILE A 127 10.63 -11.17 8.12
C ILE A 127 10.17 -10.20 9.22
N MET A 128 8.94 -9.69 9.12
CA MET A 128 8.36 -8.86 10.18
C MET A 128 8.29 -9.61 11.51
N GLN A 129 7.82 -10.85 11.52
CA GLN A 129 7.78 -11.71 12.71
C GLN A 129 9.17 -11.98 13.31
N ALA A 130 10.20 -12.06 12.49
CA ALA A 130 11.59 -12.25 12.93
C ALA A 130 12.24 -11.01 13.56
N GLY A 131 11.51 -9.90 13.71
CA GLY A 131 11.98 -8.68 14.36
C GLY A 131 12.02 -7.44 13.44
N GLY A 132 11.40 -7.51 12.25
CA GLY A 132 11.28 -6.39 11.31
C GLY A 132 10.20 -5.36 11.69
N TYR A 133 9.88 -5.20 12.97
CA TYR A 133 8.85 -4.30 13.46
C TYR A 133 9.39 -3.36 14.52
N VAL A 134 8.74 -2.21 14.67
CA VAL A 134 9.02 -1.27 15.76
C VAL A 134 8.29 -1.75 17.01
N SER A 135 9.00 -1.79 18.13
CA SER A 135 8.47 -2.19 19.43
C SER A 135 8.79 -1.15 20.47
N VAL A 136 7.93 -1.04 21.46
CA VAL A 136 8.16 -0.22 22.66
C VAL A 136 8.57 -1.10 23.83
N ARG A 137 9.33 -0.56 24.76
CA ARG A 137 9.64 -1.25 26.02
C ARG A 137 8.34 -1.45 26.80
N THR A 138 8.11 -2.68 27.24
CA THR A 138 7.02 -3.03 28.15
C THR A 138 7.51 -2.98 29.59
N GLY A 139 6.67 -2.62 30.53
CA GLY A 139 6.97 -2.49 31.93
C GLY A 139 6.30 -1.27 32.58
N ALA A 140 6.67 -0.95 33.81
CA ALA A 140 6.15 0.23 34.46
C ALA A 140 6.65 1.49 33.73
N PRO A 141 5.78 2.46 33.44
CA PRO A 141 6.21 3.74 32.90
C PRO A 141 7.12 4.44 33.90
N GLN A 142 8.13 5.13 33.38
CA GLN A 142 8.99 5.97 34.21
C GLN A 142 8.25 7.25 34.61
N ASP A 143 8.66 7.83 35.74
CA ASP A 143 8.12 9.13 36.14
C ASP A 143 8.40 10.19 35.09
N ALA A 144 7.47 11.13 34.93
CA ALA A 144 7.62 12.24 33.99
C ALA A 144 8.93 12.98 34.27
N ASN A 145 9.70 13.26 33.22
CA ASN A 145 11.01 13.91 33.28
C ASN A 145 12.14 13.11 34.01
N ALA A 146 11.94 11.83 34.32
CA ALA A 146 13.00 10.99 34.89
C ALA A 146 14.15 10.77 33.89
N ILE A 147 13.82 10.67 32.60
CA ILE A 147 14.80 10.63 31.49
C ILE A 147 14.49 11.76 30.53
N LEU A 148 15.42 12.67 30.37
CA LEU A 148 15.32 13.78 29.44
C LEU A 148 15.79 13.31 28.07
N ILE A 149 14.89 13.32 27.07
CA ILE A 149 15.18 12.99 25.68
C ILE A 149 15.19 14.30 24.89
N PRO A 150 16.29 14.66 24.24
CA PRO A 150 16.34 15.84 23.35
C PRO A 150 15.31 15.73 22.23
N LYS A 151 14.67 16.85 21.91
CA LYS A 151 13.63 16.90 20.86
C LYS A 151 14.07 16.29 19.52
N PRO A 152 15.27 16.56 18.96
CA PRO A 152 15.68 15.98 17.70
C PRO A 152 15.70 14.44 17.71
N ILE A 153 16.14 13.83 18.83
CA ILE A 153 16.15 12.38 18.98
C ILE A 153 14.73 11.83 19.10
N ALA A 154 13.85 12.53 19.81
CA ALA A 154 12.44 12.15 19.91
C ALA A 154 11.74 12.24 18.55
N ASP A 155 11.99 13.28 17.75
CA ASP A 155 11.43 13.45 16.42
C ASP A 155 11.88 12.33 15.48
N GLU A 156 13.18 12.00 15.46
CA GLU A 156 13.72 10.88 14.65
C GLU A 156 13.11 9.53 15.06
N ALA A 157 12.94 9.29 16.35
CA ALA A 157 12.29 8.07 16.84
C ALA A 157 10.82 7.99 16.44
N MET A 158 10.10 9.11 16.47
CA MET A 158 8.68 9.17 16.03
C MET A 158 8.56 8.96 14.53
N ASP A 159 9.43 9.53 13.71
CA ASP A 159 9.47 9.31 12.27
C ASP A 159 9.74 7.84 11.94
N ALA A 160 10.70 7.22 12.62
CA ALA A 160 10.99 5.80 12.48
C ALA A 160 9.80 4.91 12.91
N ALA A 161 9.06 5.32 13.94
CA ALA A 161 7.87 4.61 14.44
C ALA A 161 6.64 4.74 13.52
N SER A 162 6.65 5.62 12.53
CA SER A 162 5.54 5.78 11.58
C SER A 162 5.37 4.61 10.60
N CYS A 163 6.30 3.66 10.57
CA CYS A 163 6.23 2.49 9.71
C CYS A 163 5.06 1.57 10.09
N ILE A 164 4.16 1.32 9.13
CA ILE A 164 2.99 0.44 9.28
C ILE A 164 3.20 -0.96 8.67
N GLY A 165 4.40 -1.28 8.23
CA GLY A 165 4.70 -2.58 7.62
C GLY A 165 3.98 -2.84 6.29
N CYS A 166 3.65 -1.83 5.52
CA CYS A 166 2.88 -1.98 4.28
C CYS A 166 3.67 -2.60 3.11
N GLY A 167 5.01 -2.51 3.12
CA GLY A 167 5.85 -3.03 2.04
C GLY A 167 6.02 -2.08 0.84
N ALA A 168 5.51 -0.85 0.90
CA ALA A 168 5.63 0.12 -0.19
C ALA A 168 7.09 0.42 -0.58
N CYS A 169 8.00 0.49 0.40
CA CYS A 169 9.44 0.68 0.19
C CYS A 169 10.06 -0.49 -0.58
N VAL A 170 9.64 -1.72 -0.30
CA VAL A 170 10.10 -2.92 -1.03
C VAL A 170 9.57 -2.88 -2.46
N ALA A 171 8.29 -2.57 -2.64
CA ALA A 171 7.67 -2.47 -3.95
C ALA A 171 8.27 -1.34 -4.82
N ALA A 172 8.63 -0.21 -4.22
CA ALA A 172 9.25 0.92 -4.91
C ALA A 172 10.74 0.70 -5.23
N CYS A 173 11.40 -0.26 -4.58
CA CYS A 173 12.82 -0.48 -4.74
C CYS A 173 13.15 -1.09 -6.10
N LYS A 174 13.99 -0.43 -6.89
CA LYS A 174 14.45 -0.95 -8.19
C LYS A 174 15.21 -2.27 -8.06
N ASN A 175 15.92 -2.49 -6.95
CA ASN A 175 16.66 -3.71 -6.68
C ASN A 175 15.76 -4.82 -6.12
N GLY A 176 14.66 -4.47 -5.46
CA GLY A 176 13.69 -5.41 -4.91
C GLY A 176 12.83 -6.12 -5.95
N SER A 177 12.79 -5.63 -7.19
CA SER A 177 11.98 -6.21 -8.26
C SER A 177 12.57 -7.49 -8.85
N ALA A 178 13.88 -7.71 -8.74
CA ALA A 178 14.56 -8.82 -9.40
C ALA A 178 14.64 -10.10 -8.55
N THR A 179 14.96 -9.96 -7.28
CA THR A 179 15.04 -11.06 -6.31
C THR A 179 14.86 -10.46 -4.95
N VAL A 180 13.68 -10.54 -4.42
CA VAL A 180 13.48 -9.97 -3.10
C VAL A 180 14.23 -10.75 -2.08
N SER A 181 15.25 -10.14 -1.61
CA SER A 181 15.61 -10.36 -0.25
C SER A 181 15.49 -9.02 0.47
N TYR A 182 14.62 -8.98 1.43
CA TYR A 182 14.56 -7.92 2.44
C TYR A 182 15.96 -7.77 3.10
N THR A 183 16.73 -8.83 3.14
CA THR A 183 18.15 -8.83 3.44
C THR A 183 18.95 -7.93 2.51
N HIS A 184 18.50 -7.67 1.29
CA HIS A 184 19.20 -6.80 0.35
C HIS A 184 19.02 -5.31 0.67
N LEU A 185 17.84 -4.92 1.13
CA LEU A 185 17.59 -3.55 1.60
C LEU A 185 18.35 -3.26 2.91
N ARG A 186 18.44 -4.23 3.81
CA ARG A 186 19.24 -4.11 5.04
C ARG A 186 20.74 -4.25 4.82
N ALA A 187 21.18 -4.99 3.81
CA ALA A 187 22.62 -5.16 3.54
C ALA A 187 23.29 -3.84 3.12
N HIS A 188 22.54 -2.89 2.56
CA HIS A 188 23.07 -1.57 2.26
C HIS A 188 23.14 -0.64 3.47
N GLU A 189 22.32 -0.86 4.49
CA GLU A 189 22.31 -0.03 5.71
C GLU A 189 23.26 -0.56 6.79
N THR A 190 23.49 -1.88 6.84
CA THR A 190 24.30 -2.50 7.90
C THR A 190 25.80 -2.39 7.70
N THR A 191 26.28 -2.14 6.49
CA THR A 191 27.73 -2.02 6.25
C THR A 191 28.32 -0.67 6.62
N LEU A 192 27.51 0.34 6.90
CA LEU A 192 27.98 1.68 7.26
C LEU A 192 27.76 2.07 8.73
N HIS A 193 27.06 1.26 9.49
CA HIS A 193 26.71 1.61 10.87
C HIS A 193 27.15 0.58 11.94
N LEU A 194 27.95 -0.40 11.57
CA LEU A 194 28.52 -1.38 12.51
C LEU A 194 30.05 -1.31 12.59
N VAL A 195 30.64 -0.16 12.32
CA VAL A 195 32.03 0.14 12.64
C VAL A 195 32.10 1.30 13.61
#